data_2bad93532323589966f74ec6455a8fa9
#
_entry.id   2bad93532323589966f74ec6455a8fa9
#
_cell.length_a   1.000
_cell.length_b   1.000
_cell.length_c   1.000
_cell.angle_alpha   90.00
_cell.angle_beta   90.00
_cell.angle_gamma   90.00
#
_symmetry.space_group_name_H-M   'P 1'
#
loop_
_entity.id
_entity.type
_entity.pdbx_description
1 polymer ?
#
loop_
_entity_poly.entity_id
_entity_poly.type
_entity_poly.pdbx_seq_one_letter_code
_entity_poly.pdbx_strand_id
1 'polypeptide(L)'
;MNKKNLILIAEDDVSIRTVLSTELENKYDLKLTDNCAQLWNWVSDGLGDLIILDVVMPDENGLDLVPKIKEIRPDVKIIIISAQNTILTAMRAVEKGAYEYLAKPFDLTELNKVIDTAFSDNNKSLDTYKKEEIKSENNDIPIIGSSPLMQKVFKSVAKLANTDLTVMIFGESGTGKELVAKILHEHGKRKNGPFVAI
;
A
#
# COMPACT_ATOMS: atom_id res chain seq x y z
N MET A 1 -14.07 -28.09 -11.93
CA MET A 1 -12.89 -27.65 -11.14
C MET A 1 -13.04 -26.14 -10.96
N ASN A 2 -13.15 -25.64 -9.74
CA ASN A 2 -13.15 -24.20 -9.53
C ASN A 2 -11.75 -23.67 -9.91
N LYS A 3 -11.69 -22.71 -10.84
CA LYS A 3 -10.46 -22.03 -11.22
C LYS A 3 -9.97 -21.26 -10.01
N LYS A 4 -8.74 -21.52 -9.53
CA LYS A 4 -8.12 -20.73 -8.48
C LYS A 4 -7.86 -19.32 -8.99
N ASN A 5 -7.93 -18.33 -8.11
CA ASN A 5 -7.51 -16.97 -8.42
C ASN A 5 -6.00 -16.93 -8.61
N LEU A 6 -5.53 -16.13 -9.55
CA LEU A 6 -4.12 -15.95 -9.86
C LEU A 6 -3.54 -14.74 -9.14
N ILE A 7 -2.54 -14.96 -8.30
CA ILE A 7 -1.78 -13.90 -7.64
C ILE A 7 -0.44 -13.73 -8.34
N LEU A 8 -0.13 -12.50 -8.74
CA LEU A 8 1.18 -12.13 -9.25
C LEU A 8 2.01 -11.58 -8.09
N ILE A 9 3.23 -12.07 -7.92
CA ILE A 9 4.14 -11.67 -6.85
C ILE A 9 5.44 -11.17 -7.46
N ALA A 10 5.77 -9.90 -7.20
CA ALA A 10 7.06 -9.30 -7.54
C ALA A 10 7.82 -8.94 -6.25
N GLU A 11 8.90 -9.66 -6.00
CA GLU A 11 9.73 -9.59 -4.81
C GLU A 11 11.14 -10.05 -5.18
N ASP A 12 12.17 -9.26 -4.92
CA ASP A 12 13.55 -9.58 -5.28
C ASP A 12 14.23 -10.55 -4.28
N ASP A 13 13.84 -10.49 -3.01
CA ASP A 13 14.36 -11.41 -1.99
C ASP A 13 13.81 -12.82 -2.17
N VAL A 14 14.72 -13.76 -2.46
CA VAL A 14 14.39 -15.17 -2.67
C VAL A 14 13.73 -15.79 -1.45
N SER A 15 14.15 -15.42 -0.23
CA SER A 15 13.63 -15.98 1.02
C SER A 15 12.16 -15.56 1.21
N ILE A 16 11.86 -14.26 1.01
CA ILE A 16 10.50 -13.74 1.12
C ILE A 16 9.63 -14.35 0.02
N ARG A 17 10.12 -14.40 -1.21
CA ARG A 17 9.43 -15.03 -2.35
C ARG A 17 9.07 -16.50 -2.08
N THR A 18 9.99 -17.25 -1.46
CA THR A 18 9.76 -18.65 -1.07
C THR A 18 8.70 -18.77 0.02
N VAL A 19 8.76 -17.92 1.05
CA VAL A 19 7.77 -17.90 2.13
C VAL A 19 6.37 -17.60 1.58
N LEU A 20 6.24 -16.57 0.74
CA LEU A 20 4.97 -16.20 0.10
C LEU A 20 4.43 -17.34 -0.78
N SER A 21 5.29 -17.98 -1.56
CA SER A 21 4.90 -19.13 -2.41
C SER A 21 4.37 -20.27 -1.57
N THR A 22 5.11 -20.70 -0.57
CA THR A 22 4.72 -21.82 0.31
C THR A 22 3.40 -21.56 1.04
N GLU A 23 3.19 -20.33 1.50
CA GLU A 23 1.96 -19.95 2.21
C GLU A 23 0.73 -19.94 1.30
N LEU A 24 0.89 -19.48 0.04
CA LEU A 24 -0.25 -19.15 -0.82
C LEU A 24 -0.58 -20.23 -1.87
N GLU A 25 0.37 -21.09 -2.26
CA GLU A 25 0.21 -22.06 -3.37
C GLU A 25 -0.92 -23.08 -3.16
N ASN A 26 -1.27 -23.38 -1.91
CA ASN A 26 -2.38 -24.29 -1.63
C ASN A 26 -3.75 -23.68 -1.99
N LYS A 27 -3.89 -22.35 -1.90
CA LYS A 27 -5.16 -21.64 -2.09
C LYS A 27 -5.28 -20.99 -3.47
N TYR A 28 -4.17 -20.52 -4.03
CA TYR A 28 -4.10 -19.66 -5.21
C TYR A 28 -3.16 -20.23 -6.26
N ASP A 29 -3.38 -19.88 -7.53
CA ASP A 29 -2.37 -20.03 -8.56
C ASP A 29 -1.38 -18.86 -8.45
N LEU A 30 -0.09 -19.10 -8.58
CA LEU A 30 0.95 -18.10 -8.36
C LEU A 30 1.83 -17.90 -9.60
N LYS A 31 2.20 -16.66 -9.88
CA LYS A 31 3.32 -16.30 -10.74
C LYS A 31 4.26 -15.40 -9.96
N LEU A 32 5.53 -15.76 -9.91
CA LEU A 32 6.55 -15.08 -9.14
C LEU A 32 7.62 -14.50 -10.06
N THR A 33 8.06 -13.29 -9.77
CA THR A 33 9.17 -12.62 -10.45
C THR A 33 10.03 -11.84 -9.46
N ASP A 34 11.24 -11.53 -9.86
CA ASP A 34 12.21 -10.69 -9.14
C ASP A 34 12.39 -9.30 -9.75
N ASN A 35 11.55 -8.93 -10.73
CA ASN A 35 11.65 -7.64 -11.41
C ASN A 35 10.28 -7.09 -11.84
N CYS A 36 10.17 -5.77 -11.92
CA CYS A 36 8.98 -5.05 -12.35
C CYS A 36 8.65 -5.26 -13.83
N ALA A 37 9.65 -5.40 -14.69
CA ALA A 37 9.45 -5.55 -16.13
C ALA A 37 8.65 -6.82 -16.46
N GLN A 38 8.95 -7.93 -15.81
CA GLN A 38 8.21 -9.18 -16.01
C GLN A 38 6.79 -9.08 -15.42
N LEU A 39 6.63 -8.45 -14.26
CA LEU A 39 5.30 -8.17 -13.70
C LEU A 39 4.47 -7.34 -14.67
N TRP A 40 5.04 -6.27 -15.24
CA TRP A 40 4.37 -5.43 -16.22
C TRP A 40 3.89 -6.21 -17.44
N ASN A 41 4.73 -7.11 -17.98
CA ASN A 41 4.35 -7.95 -19.11
C ASN A 41 3.12 -8.80 -18.77
N TRP A 42 3.09 -9.47 -17.61
CA TRP A 42 1.94 -10.28 -17.22
C TRP A 42 0.66 -9.46 -17.05
N VAL A 43 0.77 -8.27 -16.45
CA VAL A 43 -0.38 -7.38 -16.27
C VAL A 43 -0.89 -6.87 -17.61
N SER A 44 0.01 -6.51 -18.53
CA SER A 44 -0.34 -6.08 -19.89
C SER A 44 -1.02 -7.18 -20.71
N ASP A 45 -0.67 -8.44 -20.45
CA ASP A 45 -1.33 -9.63 -21.02
C ASP A 45 -2.68 -9.92 -20.35
N GLY A 46 -3.13 -9.09 -19.41
CA GLY A 46 -4.40 -9.26 -18.70
C GLY A 46 -4.37 -10.31 -17.59
N LEU A 47 -3.19 -10.78 -17.18
CA LEU A 47 -3.04 -11.77 -16.12
C LEU A 47 -3.14 -11.13 -14.72
N GLY A 48 -3.47 -11.97 -13.73
CA GLY A 48 -3.52 -11.62 -12.32
C GLY A 48 -4.86 -11.09 -11.85
N ASP A 49 -5.37 -11.69 -10.79
CA ASP A 49 -6.56 -11.24 -10.07
C ASP A 49 -6.19 -10.36 -8.86
N LEU A 50 -4.95 -10.51 -8.37
CA LEU A 50 -4.35 -9.71 -7.32
C LEU A 50 -2.83 -9.64 -7.53
N ILE A 51 -2.22 -8.54 -7.10
CA ILE A 51 -0.77 -8.30 -7.20
C ILE A 51 -0.21 -8.06 -5.80
N ILE A 52 0.90 -8.72 -5.48
CA ILE A 52 1.77 -8.41 -4.34
C ILE A 52 3.07 -7.87 -4.91
N LEU A 53 3.45 -6.65 -4.52
CA LEU A 53 4.57 -5.92 -5.13
C LEU A 53 5.46 -5.29 -4.06
N ASP A 54 6.75 -5.61 -4.09
CA ASP A 54 7.74 -4.89 -3.28
C ASP A 54 7.98 -3.49 -3.85
N VAL A 55 8.26 -2.55 -2.96
CA VAL A 55 8.66 -1.18 -3.31
C VAL A 55 10.06 -1.16 -3.90
N VAL A 56 10.99 -1.90 -3.30
CA VAL A 56 12.41 -1.88 -3.69
C VAL A 56 12.69 -3.04 -4.62
N MET A 57 12.66 -2.79 -5.92
CA MET A 57 12.97 -3.78 -6.94
C MET A 57 14.26 -3.37 -7.68
N PRO A 58 14.99 -4.32 -8.29
CA PRO A 58 16.29 -4.05 -8.90
C PRO A 58 16.23 -3.16 -10.14
N ASP A 59 15.12 -3.17 -10.85
CA ASP A 59 14.95 -2.48 -12.14
C ASP A 59 14.17 -1.18 -12.03
N GLU A 60 13.21 -1.07 -11.11
CA GLU A 60 12.35 0.12 -10.98
C GLU A 60 11.77 0.18 -9.55
N ASN A 61 11.34 1.35 -9.09
CA ASN A 61 10.60 1.46 -7.84
C ASN A 61 9.16 0.91 -8.03
N GLY A 62 8.79 -0.12 -7.25
CA GLY A 62 7.49 -0.76 -7.37
C GLY A 62 6.30 0.21 -7.19
N LEU A 63 6.46 1.27 -6.38
CA LEU A 63 5.41 2.29 -6.26
C LEU A 63 5.17 3.07 -7.56
N ASP A 64 6.15 3.20 -8.43
CA ASP A 64 5.98 3.92 -9.70
C ASP A 64 5.26 3.07 -10.74
N LEU A 65 5.25 1.76 -10.56
CA LEU A 65 4.49 0.84 -11.39
C LEU A 65 3.00 0.84 -11.06
N VAL A 66 2.60 1.14 -9.82
CA VAL A 66 1.19 1.10 -9.36
C VAL A 66 0.26 1.94 -10.25
N PRO A 67 0.52 3.24 -10.50
CA PRO A 67 -0.37 4.05 -11.35
C PRO A 67 -0.41 3.55 -12.80
N LYS A 68 0.69 3.05 -13.35
CA LYS A 68 0.74 2.46 -14.69
C LYS A 68 -0.17 1.23 -14.78
N ILE A 69 -0.11 0.35 -13.78
CA ILE A 69 -1.00 -0.83 -13.69
C ILE A 69 -2.46 -0.38 -13.57
N LYS A 70 -2.76 0.60 -12.73
CA LYS A 70 -4.12 1.09 -12.52
C LYS A 70 -4.72 1.78 -13.73
N GLU A 71 -3.91 2.31 -14.62
CA GLU A 71 -4.36 2.90 -15.88
C GLU A 71 -4.95 1.83 -16.82
N ILE A 72 -4.29 0.66 -16.94
CA ILE A 72 -4.73 -0.43 -17.83
C ILE A 72 -5.62 -1.47 -17.14
N ARG A 73 -5.46 -1.67 -15.83
CA ARG A 73 -6.20 -2.62 -14.99
C ARG A 73 -6.69 -1.93 -13.71
N PRO A 74 -7.70 -1.05 -13.79
CA PRO A 74 -8.25 -0.35 -12.62
C PRO A 74 -8.87 -1.29 -11.59
N ASP A 75 -9.33 -2.45 -12.03
CA ASP A 75 -9.98 -3.50 -11.24
C ASP A 75 -9.01 -4.28 -10.33
N VAL A 76 -7.76 -4.48 -10.79
CA VAL A 76 -6.81 -5.34 -10.06
C VAL A 76 -6.38 -4.70 -8.74
N LYS A 77 -6.41 -5.46 -7.67
CA LYS A 77 -5.97 -4.99 -6.34
C LYS A 77 -4.48 -5.22 -6.18
N ILE A 78 -3.79 -4.20 -5.67
CA ILE A 78 -2.34 -4.21 -5.51
C ILE A 78 -2.02 -4.06 -4.03
N ILE A 79 -1.39 -5.07 -3.45
CA ILE A 79 -0.86 -5.05 -2.08
C ILE A 79 0.63 -4.69 -2.20
N ILE A 80 1.02 -3.58 -1.59
CA ILE A 80 2.42 -3.17 -1.53
C ILE A 80 3.06 -3.77 -0.29
N ILE A 81 4.24 -4.35 -0.45
CA ILE A 81 5.10 -4.78 0.66
C ILE A 81 6.39 -3.96 0.64
N SER A 82 6.96 -3.61 1.80
CA SER A 82 8.17 -2.79 1.83
C SER A 82 8.94 -2.88 3.14
N ALA A 83 10.26 -2.86 3.04
CA ALA A 83 11.15 -2.64 4.18
C ALA A 83 11.20 -1.17 4.62
N GLN A 84 10.72 -0.24 3.79
CA GLN A 84 10.68 1.19 4.11
C GLN A 84 9.50 1.50 5.02
N ASN A 85 9.70 1.37 6.33
CA ASN A 85 8.66 1.51 7.35
C ASN A 85 8.42 2.98 7.72
N THR A 86 8.09 3.82 6.74
CA THR A 86 7.76 5.22 6.97
C THR A 86 6.30 5.50 6.64
N ILE A 87 5.72 6.47 7.34
CA ILE A 87 4.35 6.93 7.07
C ILE A 87 4.22 7.43 5.62
N LEU A 88 5.27 8.09 5.11
CA LEU A 88 5.30 8.62 3.74
C LEU A 88 5.21 7.52 2.70
N THR A 89 5.89 6.40 2.90
CA THR A 89 5.81 5.26 1.97
C THR A 89 4.39 4.68 1.96
N ALA A 90 3.75 4.52 3.12
CA ALA A 90 2.37 4.06 3.20
C ALA A 90 1.39 5.05 2.54
N MET A 91 1.58 6.35 2.75
CA MET A 91 0.75 7.40 2.12
C MET A 91 0.91 7.40 0.61
N ARG A 92 2.16 7.37 0.11
CA ARG A 92 2.44 7.28 -1.34
C ARG A 92 1.82 6.03 -1.97
N ALA A 93 1.84 4.90 -1.28
CA ALA A 93 1.20 3.68 -1.77
C ALA A 93 -0.32 3.88 -1.95
N VAL A 94 -1.01 4.45 -0.96
CA VAL A 94 -2.44 4.75 -1.03
C VAL A 94 -2.75 5.78 -2.11
N GLU A 95 -1.99 6.88 -2.19
CA GLU A 95 -2.16 7.94 -3.20
C GLU A 95 -1.99 7.42 -4.62
N LYS A 96 -1.07 6.47 -4.83
CA LYS A 96 -0.83 5.82 -6.12
C LYS A 96 -1.87 4.75 -6.47
N GLY A 97 -2.81 4.44 -5.56
CA GLY A 97 -3.91 3.50 -5.80
C GLY A 97 -3.64 2.08 -5.35
N ALA A 98 -2.68 1.85 -4.47
CA ALA A 98 -2.54 0.56 -3.80
C ALA A 98 -3.79 0.25 -2.96
N TYR A 99 -4.20 -1.02 -2.95
CA TYR A 99 -5.29 -1.51 -2.12
C TYR A 99 -4.89 -1.55 -0.65
N GLU A 100 -3.69 -2.03 -0.35
CA GLU A 100 -3.14 -2.11 1.01
C GLU A 100 -1.61 -2.00 0.97
N TYR A 101 -1.03 -1.61 2.12
CA TYR A 101 0.40 -1.54 2.37
C TYR A 101 0.77 -2.40 3.58
N LEU A 102 1.79 -3.24 3.44
CA LEU A 102 2.33 -4.09 4.50
C LEU A 102 3.84 -3.81 4.67
N ALA A 103 4.21 -3.42 5.89
CA ALA A 103 5.61 -3.19 6.22
C ALA A 103 6.33 -4.52 6.52
N LYS A 104 7.53 -4.71 6.01
CA LYS A 104 8.41 -5.84 6.36
C LYS A 104 9.10 -5.60 7.71
N PRO A 105 9.19 -6.57 8.62
CA PRO A 105 8.56 -7.88 8.54
C PRO A 105 7.05 -7.84 8.80
N PHE A 106 6.26 -8.58 8.02
CA PHE A 106 4.81 -8.67 8.17
C PHE A 106 4.39 -10.06 8.67
N ASP A 107 3.23 -10.12 9.31
CA ASP A 107 2.61 -11.37 9.74
C ASP A 107 1.85 -12.00 8.56
N LEU A 108 2.12 -13.28 8.28
CA LEU A 108 1.42 -14.03 7.23
C LEU A 108 -0.08 -14.13 7.49
N THR A 109 -0.50 -14.12 8.75
CA THR A 109 -1.93 -14.06 9.12
C THR A 109 -2.55 -12.72 8.70
N GLU A 110 -1.82 -11.60 8.84
CA GLU A 110 -2.26 -10.29 8.37
C GLU A 110 -2.36 -10.29 6.84
N LEU A 111 -1.33 -10.79 6.14
CA LEU A 111 -1.32 -10.89 4.69
C LEU A 111 -2.52 -11.70 4.17
N ASN A 112 -2.76 -12.89 4.75
CA ASN A 112 -3.90 -13.73 4.36
C ASN A 112 -5.24 -13.00 4.54
N LYS A 113 -5.45 -12.31 5.67
CA LYS A 113 -6.65 -11.50 5.90
C LYS A 113 -6.84 -10.41 4.85
N VAL A 114 -5.76 -9.74 4.47
CA VAL A 114 -5.81 -8.69 3.44
C VAL A 114 -6.17 -9.29 2.08
N ILE A 115 -5.59 -10.44 1.72
CA ILE A 115 -5.91 -11.14 0.48
C ILE A 115 -7.38 -11.61 0.46
N ASP A 116 -7.85 -12.25 1.54
CA ASP A 116 -9.23 -12.72 1.66
C ASP A 116 -10.22 -11.55 1.57
N THR A 117 -9.93 -10.43 2.21
CA THR A 117 -10.73 -9.20 2.11
C THR A 117 -10.69 -8.65 0.67
N ALA A 118 -9.51 -8.62 0.05
CA ALA A 118 -9.36 -8.15 -1.31
C ALA A 118 -10.21 -8.96 -2.31
N PHE A 119 -10.31 -10.27 -2.16
CA PHE A 119 -11.17 -11.07 -3.03
C PHE A 119 -12.66 -10.99 -2.65
N SER A 120 -13.00 -10.74 -1.38
CA SER A 120 -14.40 -10.62 -0.94
C SER A 120 -15.03 -9.29 -1.33
N ASP A 121 -14.25 -8.22 -1.42
CA ASP A 121 -14.70 -6.87 -1.77
C ASP A 121 -15.05 -6.67 -3.26
N ASN A 122 -15.07 -7.72 -4.08
CA ASN A 122 -15.49 -7.65 -5.49
C ASN A 122 -16.96 -7.18 -5.67
N ASN A 123 -17.71 -6.95 -4.60
CA ASN A 123 -19.11 -6.51 -4.61
C ASN A 123 -19.35 -5.05 -4.21
N LYS A 124 -18.29 -4.27 -3.91
CA LYS A 124 -18.45 -2.83 -3.66
C LYS A 124 -17.54 -2.07 -4.61
N SER A 125 -18.12 -1.59 -5.70
CA SER A 125 -17.54 -0.58 -6.58
C SER A 125 -17.00 0.57 -5.72
N LEU A 126 -15.67 0.77 -5.78
CA LEU A 126 -14.99 1.93 -5.24
C LEU A 126 -15.43 3.16 -6.02
N ASP A 127 -16.53 3.79 -5.58
CA ASP A 127 -16.83 5.15 -5.97
C ASP A 127 -15.81 6.09 -5.32
N THR A 128 -15.05 6.69 -6.20
CA THR A 128 -14.50 8.04 -6.06
C THR A 128 -13.24 8.22 -5.23
N TYR A 129 -12.08 7.89 -5.81
CA TYR A 129 -10.91 8.74 -5.58
C TYR A 129 -10.51 9.43 -6.88
N LYS A 130 -10.99 10.67 -7.10
CA LYS A 130 -10.54 11.52 -8.22
C LYS A 130 -9.06 11.87 -8.02
N LYS A 131 -8.28 11.59 -9.06
CA LYS A 131 -6.91 12.06 -9.23
C LYS A 131 -6.84 13.58 -9.14
N GLU A 132 -6.13 14.13 -8.19
CA GLU A 132 -5.43 15.39 -8.33
C GLU A 132 -3.93 15.10 -8.24
N GLU A 133 -3.19 15.46 -9.27
CA GLU A 133 -1.74 15.32 -9.33
C GLU A 133 -1.10 16.21 -8.26
N ILE A 134 -0.49 15.58 -7.27
CA ILE A 134 0.30 16.29 -6.25
C ILE A 134 1.76 16.20 -6.64
N LYS A 135 2.32 17.34 -7.06
CA LYS A 135 3.78 17.52 -7.16
C LYS A 135 4.33 17.52 -5.74
N SER A 136 4.98 16.46 -5.35
CA SER A 136 5.62 16.33 -4.04
C SER A 136 6.97 17.06 -4.05
N GLU A 137 7.04 18.20 -3.37
CA GLU A 137 8.30 18.72 -2.86
C GLU A 137 8.71 17.92 -1.63
N ASN A 138 9.97 17.48 -1.63
CA ASN A 138 10.58 16.67 -0.57
C ASN A 138 10.65 17.48 0.74
N ASN A 139 9.71 17.27 1.64
CA ASN A 139 9.88 17.62 3.03
C ASN A 139 9.83 16.32 3.84
N ASP A 140 11.00 15.75 4.09
CA ASP A 140 11.18 14.57 4.93
C ASP A 140 10.81 14.91 6.38
N ILE A 141 9.61 14.56 6.79
CA ILE A 141 9.23 14.52 8.21
C ILE A 141 9.44 13.07 8.65
N PRO A 142 10.52 12.75 9.38
CA PRO A 142 10.81 11.40 9.78
C PRO A 142 9.97 11.01 11.00
N ILE A 143 8.73 10.53 10.79
CA ILE A 143 8.15 9.65 11.81
C ILE A 143 8.66 8.25 11.51
N ILE A 144 9.58 7.80 12.36
CA ILE A 144 10.15 6.46 12.31
C ILE A 144 9.51 5.64 13.42
N GLY A 145 8.88 4.53 13.07
CA GLY A 145 8.35 3.59 14.04
C GLY A 145 8.22 2.21 13.42
N SER A 146 9.05 1.27 13.89
CA SER A 146 9.03 -0.12 13.41
C SER A 146 8.04 -1.01 14.17
N SER A 147 7.37 -0.49 15.21
CA SER A 147 6.43 -1.31 15.98
C SER A 147 5.15 -1.60 15.19
N PRO A 148 4.55 -2.80 15.35
CA PRO A 148 3.30 -3.15 14.67
C PRO A 148 2.14 -2.19 14.96
N LEU A 149 2.14 -1.55 16.14
CA LEU A 149 1.14 -0.54 16.51
C LEU A 149 1.33 0.76 15.71
N MET A 150 2.58 1.22 15.53
CA MET A 150 2.86 2.40 14.70
C MET A 150 2.52 2.17 13.24
N GLN A 151 2.73 0.96 12.71
CA GLN A 151 2.32 0.62 11.35
C GLN A 151 0.81 0.76 11.14
N LYS A 152 -0.01 0.36 12.13
CA LYS A 152 -1.47 0.58 12.08
C LYS A 152 -1.83 2.07 12.09
N VAL A 153 -1.11 2.88 12.88
CA VAL A 153 -1.29 4.33 12.89
C VAL A 153 -0.96 4.91 11.51
N PHE A 154 0.16 4.52 10.90
CA PHE A 154 0.58 4.99 9.58
C PHE A 154 -0.46 4.66 8.49
N LYS A 155 -0.97 3.44 8.47
CA LYS A 155 -2.05 3.03 7.55
C LYS A 155 -3.32 3.88 7.76
N SER A 156 -3.70 4.11 9.01
CA SER A 156 -4.89 4.93 9.33
C SER A 156 -4.71 6.37 8.87
N VAL A 157 -3.54 6.97 9.12
CA VAL A 157 -3.23 8.35 8.68
C VAL A 157 -3.25 8.45 7.17
N ALA A 158 -2.63 7.49 6.46
CA ALA A 158 -2.63 7.46 4.99
C ALA A 158 -4.05 7.41 4.39
N LYS A 159 -4.93 6.59 4.98
CA LYS A 159 -6.33 6.48 4.54
C LYS A 159 -7.15 7.74 4.87
N LEU A 160 -6.87 8.40 5.99
CA LEU A 160 -7.62 9.58 6.45
C LEU A 160 -7.17 10.88 5.78
N ALA A 161 -5.92 11.00 5.37
CA ALA A 161 -5.36 12.21 4.77
C ALA A 161 -6.19 12.72 3.56
N ASN A 162 -6.72 11.80 2.75
CA ASN A 162 -7.53 12.13 1.57
C ASN A 162 -9.04 12.28 1.85
N THR A 163 -9.44 12.34 3.13
CA THR A 163 -10.84 12.51 3.54
C THR A 163 -11.08 13.87 4.18
N ASP A 164 -12.35 14.29 4.28
CA ASP A 164 -12.75 15.51 5.03
C ASP A 164 -13.29 15.18 6.43
N LEU A 165 -12.98 13.99 6.95
CA LEU A 165 -13.46 13.56 8.26
C LEU A 165 -12.75 14.31 9.38
N THR A 166 -13.47 14.57 10.48
CA THR A 166 -12.87 15.02 11.72
C THR A 166 -12.11 13.87 12.36
N VAL A 167 -10.83 14.06 12.64
CA VAL A 167 -9.95 13.04 13.23
C VAL A 167 -9.65 13.42 14.67
N MET A 168 -9.83 12.48 15.58
CA MET A 168 -9.47 12.61 16.98
C MET A 168 -8.25 11.72 17.28
N ILE A 169 -7.19 12.33 17.83
CA ILE A 169 -5.91 11.65 18.08
C ILE A 169 -5.71 11.55 19.60
N PHE A 170 -5.69 10.31 20.11
CA PHE A 170 -5.48 10.03 21.53
C PHE A 170 -4.07 9.49 21.80
N GLY A 171 -3.54 9.79 22.95
CA GLY A 171 -2.27 9.26 23.43
C GLY A 171 -1.73 10.07 24.60
N GLU A 172 -0.73 9.53 25.29
CA GLU A 172 -0.04 10.17 26.40
C GLU A 172 0.72 11.45 25.95
N SER A 173 1.11 12.30 26.88
CA SER A 173 1.95 13.45 26.54
C SER A 173 3.29 13.00 25.95
N GLY A 174 3.77 13.69 24.91
CA GLY A 174 5.04 13.34 24.24
C GLY A 174 4.97 12.21 23.21
N THR A 175 3.82 11.59 22.94
CA THR A 175 3.68 10.48 21.99
C THR A 175 3.62 10.88 20.51
N GLY A 176 3.82 12.16 20.19
CA GLY A 176 3.86 12.63 18.80
C GLY A 176 2.50 12.94 18.16
N LYS A 177 1.43 13.16 18.95
CA LYS A 177 0.09 13.48 18.44
C LYS A 177 0.08 14.71 17.50
N GLU A 178 0.82 15.76 17.89
CA GLU A 178 0.95 16.97 17.08
C GLU A 178 1.60 16.67 15.71
N LEU A 179 2.59 15.80 15.69
CA LEU A 179 3.27 15.39 14.46
C LEU A 179 2.31 14.62 13.52
N VAL A 180 1.47 13.75 14.07
CA VAL A 180 0.42 13.06 13.31
C VAL A 180 -0.60 14.06 12.76
N ALA A 181 -1.03 15.05 13.56
CA ALA A 181 -1.96 16.08 13.12
C ALA A 181 -1.35 16.94 11.98
N LYS A 182 -0.07 17.29 12.11
CA LYS A 182 0.66 18.06 11.10
C LYS A 182 0.76 17.29 9.78
N ILE A 183 1.06 16.00 9.81
CA ILE A 183 1.11 15.15 8.61
C ILE A 183 -0.26 15.06 7.95
N LEU A 184 -1.33 14.82 8.72
CA LEU A 184 -2.69 14.83 8.20
C LEU A 184 -3.05 16.14 7.50
N HIS A 185 -2.57 17.28 8.03
CA HIS A 185 -2.75 18.57 7.41
C HIS A 185 -1.93 18.73 6.12
N GLU A 186 -0.61 18.49 6.19
CA GLU A 186 0.33 18.68 5.08
C GLU A 186 0.04 17.80 3.87
N HIS A 187 -0.51 16.59 4.11
CA HIS A 187 -0.87 15.63 3.07
C HIS A 187 -2.38 15.56 2.80
N GLY A 188 -3.17 16.36 3.51
CA GLY A 188 -4.62 16.40 3.37
C GLY A 188 -5.09 17.37 2.28
N LYS A 189 -6.40 17.31 1.97
CA LYS A 189 -7.06 18.23 1.03
C LYS A 189 -6.92 19.70 1.40
N ARG A 190 -6.68 20.00 2.67
CA ARG A 190 -6.56 21.37 3.23
C ARG A 190 -5.12 21.83 3.43
N LYS A 191 -4.15 21.17 2.81
CA LYS A 191 -2.71 21.45 2.97
C LYS A 191 -2.29 22.88 2.68
N ASN A 192 -3.05 23.58 1.84
CA ASN A 192 -2.81 24.99 1.50
C ASN A 192 -3.43 25.99 2.50
N GLY A 193 -4.18 25.49 3.49
CA GLY A 193 -4.76 26.31 4.54
C GLY A 193 -3.82 26.47 5.74
N PRO A 194 -4.17 27.32 6.73
CA PRO A 194 -3.36 27.47 7.93
C PRO A 194 -3.49 26.24 8.85
N PHE A 195 -2.37 25.75 9.39
CA PHE A 195 -2.35 24.81 10.51
C PHE A 195 -2.32 25.58 11.82
N VAL A 196 -3.37 25.47 12.63
CA VAL A 196 -3.50 26.16 13.92
C VAL A 196 -3.51 25.13 15.02
N ALA A 197 -2.41 25.07 15.80
CA ALA A 197 -2.34 24.30 17.03
C ALA A 197 -2.79 25.18 18.21
N ILE A 198 -3.62 24.66 19.12
CA ILE A 198 -4.16 25.36 20.27
C ILE A 198 -3.61 24.73 21.56
#